data_fa03bf636d708ebe13fd1b92dc2b74cf
#
_entry.id   fa03bf636d708ebe13fd1b92dc2b74cf
#
_cell.length_a   1.000
_cell.length_b   1.000
_cell.length_c   1.000
_cell.angle_alpha   90.00
_cell.angle_beta   90.00
_cell.angle_gamma   90.00
#
_symmetry.space_group_name_H-M   'P 1'
#
loop_
_entity.id
_entity.type
_entity.pdbx_description
1 polymer ?
#
loop_
_entity_poly.entity_id
_entity_poly.type
_entity_poly.pdbx_seq_one_letter_code
_entity_poly.pdbx_strand_id
1 'polypeptide(L)'
;PRQFVQFKADFASNLESSGRLDYLQFAVAIPPLASEALAEIAPNRAPAGEVTSFTYKIKPNLEGADLGFDSITIDTPARPASIDEVRVGGLVADFEVTSVDETGFTIRIPHVDIQQTEELIEVDFQAEVFKYGTVFSGRVFNSVMAEEVHQSLTPGNADDLFDGDALRVDLVGLDSKTIQSMQLSSPVLTPNGDGIND
;
A
#
# COMPACT_ATOMS: atom_id res chain seq x y z
N PRO A 1 -10.85 5.25 22.30
CA PRO A 1 -10.68 6.44 21.46
C PRO A 1 -9.33 7.10 21.78
N ARG A 2 -8.50 7.33 20.74
CA ARG A 2 -7.23 8.06 20.93
C ARG A 2 -7.54 9.54 21.06
N GLN A 3 -7.16 10.13 22.19
CA GLN A 3 -7.42 11.54 22.48
C GLN A 3 -6.35 12.49 21.94
N PHE A 4 -5.27 11.95 21.37
CA PHE A 4 -4.13 12.75 20.94
C PHE A 4 -3.64 12.29 19.56
N VAL A 5 -3.27 13.26 18.73
CA VAL A 5 -2.57 13.06 17.45
C VAL A 5 -1.16 13.59 17.64
N GLN A 6 -0.16 12.78 17.30
CA GLN A 6 1.25 13.17 17.37
C GLN A 6 1.84 13.14 15.96
N PHE A 7 2.50 14.22 15.59
CA PHE A 7 3.26 14.32 14.34
C PHE A 7 4.75 14.31 14.64
N LYS A 8 5.50 13.66 13.75
CA LYS A 8 6.96 13.68 13.75
C LYS A 8 7.42 14.01 12.33
N ALA A 9 8.30 15.00 12.21
CA ALA A 9 8.98 15.31 10.97
C ALA A 9 10.49 15.20 11.21
N ASP A 10 11.16 14.33 10.46
CA ASP A 10 12.61 14.18 10.51
C ASP A 10 13.24 14.94 9.33
N PHE A 11 14.14 15.85 9.63
CA PHE A 11 14.87 16.63 8.63
C PHE A 11 16.32 16.16 8.56
N ALA A 12 16.77 15.90 7.34
CA ALA A 12 18.17 15.66 7.05
C ALA A 12 18.73 16.85 6.26
N SER A 13 19.89 17.32 6.62
CA SER A 13 20.60 18.41 5.93
C SER A 13 22.07 18.05 5.72
N ASN A 14 22.68 18.65 4.71
CA ASN A 14 24.11 18.61 4.46
C ASN A 14 24.65 20.04 4.30
N LEU A 15 25.94 20.18 3.96
CA LEU A 15 26.57 21.51 3.83
C LEU A 15 26.01 22.35 2.67
N GLU A 16 25.30 21.72 1.72
CA GLU A 16 24.82 22.38 0.50
C GLU A 16 23.30 22.55 0.47
N SER A 17 22.57 21.77 1.28
CA SER A 17 21.09 21.81 1.30
C SER A 17 20.51 21.54 2.69
N SER A 18 19.41 22.23 2.97
CA SER A 18 18.60 22.03 4.17
C SER A 18 17.14 21.92 3.83
N GLY A 19 16.43 21.06 4.55
CA GLY A 19 14.99 20.96 4.46
C GLY A 19 14.29 22.11 5.19
N ARG A 20 13.21 22.60 4.61
CA ARG A 20 12.31 23.59 5.21
C ARG A 20 10.89 23.10 5.14
N LEU A 21 10.19 23.14 6.25
CA LEU A 21 8.75 22.90 6.33
C LEU A 21 8.03 24.25 6.43
N ASP A 22 7.28 24.63 5.41
CA ASP A 22 6.55 25.90 5.40
C ASP A 22 5.20 25.77 6.10
N TYR A 23 4.52 24.62 5.94
CA TYR A 23 3.26 24.32 6.64
C TYR A 23 3.07 22.82 6.80
N LEU A 24 2.25 22.42 7.75
CA LEU A 24 1.73 21.08 7.93
C LEU A 24 0.21 21.17 7.95
N GLN A 25 -0.43 20.41 7.07
CA GLN A 25 -1.88 20.32 6.98
C GLN A 25 -2.31 18.87 7.18
N PHE A 26 -3.40 18.67 7.89
CA PHE A 26 -4.05 17.36 8.03
C PHE A 26 -5.56 17.53 8.07
N ALA A 27 -6.27 16.53 7.58
CA ALA A 27 -7.71 16.46 7.65
C ALA A 27 -8.13 15.39 8.68
N VAL A 28 -9.27 15.62 9.30
CA VAL A 28 -9.85 14.70 10.29
C VAL A 28 -11.33 14.55 9.98
N ALA A 29 -11.78 13.30 9.82
CA ALA A 29 -13.21 12.99 9.78
C ALA A 29 -13.73 12.73 11.22
N ILE A 30 -14.80 13.41 11.59
CA ILE A 30 -15.51 13.18 12.84
C ILE A 30 -17.03 13.21 12.52
N PRO A 31 -17.73 12.08 12.56
CA PRO A 31 -17.23 10.70 12.82
C PRO A 31 -16.19 10.21 11.80
N PRO A 32 -15.42 9.13 12.11
CA PRO A 32 -14.50 8.52 11.15
C PRO A 32 -15.28 7.84 10.01
N LEU A 33 -14.58 7.41 8.96
CA LEU A 33 -15.17 6.60 7.89
C LEU A 33 -15.49 5.18 8.39
N ALA A 34 -14.56 4.59 9.12
CA ALA A 34 -14.74 3.36 9.87
C ALA A 34 -13.97 3.47 11.18
N SER A 35 -14.49 2.88 12.26
CA SER A 35 -13.80 2.85 13.56
C SER A 35 -12.47 2.11 13.47
N GLU A 36 -12.40 1.07 12.63
CA GLU A 36 -11.21 0.36 12.23
C GLU A 36 -11.40 -0.20 10.81
N ALA A 37 -10.32 -0.34 10.06
CA ALA A 37 -10.30 -1.06 8.80
C ALA A 37 -8.98 -1.81 8.69
N LEU A 38 -9.01 -3.13 8.93
CA LEU A 38 -7.85 -4.02 8.77
C LEU A 38 -7.68 -4.38 7.30
N ALA A 39 -6.43 -4.57 6.88
CA ALA A 39 -6.16 -5.02 5.53
C ALA A 39 -4.94 -5.94 5.46
N GLU A 40 -5.00 -6.88 4.52
CA GLU A 40 -3.92 -7.79 4.16
C GLU A 40 -3.89 -8.04 2.66
N ILE A 41 -2.79 -8.59 2.14
CA ILE A 41 -2.63 -8.94 0.74
C ILE A 41 -2.19 -10.41 0.57
N ALA A 42 -2.80 -11.10 -0.36
CA ALA A 42 -2.47 -12.45 -0.76
C ALA A 42 -2.19 -12.54 -2.27
N PRO A 43 -1.16 -13.27 -2.69
CA PRO A 43 -0.11 -13.90 -1.90
C PRO A 43 0.87 -12.87 -1.30
N ASN A 44 1.49 -13.19 -0.17
CA ASN A 44 2.52 -12.37 0.44
C ASN A 44 3.92 -12.61 -0.14
N ARG A 45 4.01 -13.35 -1.26
CA ARG A 45 5.23 -13.64 -2.01
C ARG A 45 4.96 -13.62 -3.50
N ALA A 46 5.89 -13.03 -4.27
CA ALA A 46 5.79 -12.93 -5.72
C ALA A 46 7.17 -13.07 -6.39
N PRO A 47 7.26 -13.60 -7.61
CA PRO A 47 8.48 -13.56 -8.40
C PRO A 47 8.79 -12.12 -8.82
N ALA A 48 10.08 -11.80 -8.97
CA ALA A 48 10.51 -10.46 -9.33
C ALA A 48 10.20 -10.13 -10.80
N GLY A 49 9.49 -9.02 -11.05
CA GLY A 49 9.20 -8.53 -12.39
C GLY A 49 8.28 -9.44 -13.21
N GLU A 50 7.51 -10.26 -12.56
CA GLU A 50 6.47 -11.06 -13.22
C GLU A 50 5.09 -10.60 -12.76
N VAL A 51 4.14 -10.55 -13.70
CA VAL A 51 2.75 -10.24 -13.40
C VAL A 51 2.18 -11.31 -12.48
N THR A 52 1.78 -10.91 -11.29
CA THR A 52 1.22 -11.78 -10.26
C THR A 52 -0.18 -11.32 -9.92
N SER A 53 -1.11 -12.28 -9.78
CA SER A 53 -2.46 -11.99 -9.29
C SER A 53 -2.44 -11.84 -7.78
N PHE A 54 -3.00 -10.73 -7.29
CA PHE A 54 -3.14 -10.41 -5.89
C PHE A 54 -4.61 -10.26 -5.53
N THR A 55 -4.97 -10.66 -4.33
CA THR A 55 -6.22 -10.31 -3.66
C THR A 55 -5.89 -9.41 -2.48
N TYR A 56 -6.36 -8.17 -2.52
CA TYR A 56 -6.29 -7.22 -1.41
C TYR A 56 -7.56 -7.34 -0.60
N LYS A 57 -7.43 -7.67 0.67
CA LYS A 57 -8.53 -7.97 1.57
C LYS A 57 -8.68 -6.86 2.59
N ILE A 58 -9.90 -6.38 2.80
CA ILE A 58 -10.22 -5.32 3.75
C ILE A 58 -11.38 -5.79 4.63
N LYS A 59 -11.20 -5.70 5.93
CA LYS A 59 -12.24 -5.98 6.93
C LYS A 59 -12.57 -4.70 7.69
N PRO A 60 -13.66 -4.00 7.33
CA PRO A 60 -14.07 -2.80 8.02
C PRO A 60 -14.84 -3.16 9.31
N ASN A 61 -14.52 -2.45 10.39
CA ASN A 61 -15.33 -2.41 11.60
C ASN A 61 -15.99 -1.02 11.67
N LEU A 62 -17.30 -0.99 11.48
CA LEU A 62 -18.12 0.20 11.45
C LEU A 62 -19.04 0.24 12.68
N GLU A 63 -19.06 1.39 13.34
CA GLU A 63 -19.99 1.70 14.42
C GLU A 63 -21.13 2.60 13.91
N GLY A 64 -22.22 2.70 14.67
CA GLY A 64 -23.43 3.37 14.19
C GLY A 64 -23.30 4.86 13.86
N ALA A 65 -22.19 5.50 14.22
CA ALA A 65 -21.90 6.89 13.90
C ALA A 65 -20.93 7.06 12.72
N ASP A 66 -20.30 5.96 12.27
CA ASP A 66 -19.30 6.01 11.21
C ASP A 66 -19.93 6.36 9.86
N LEU A 67 -19.19 7.15 9.06
CA LEU A 67 -19.70 7.71 7.81
C LEU A 67 -19.72 6.70 6.65
N GLY A 68 -19.00 5.58 6.81
CA GLY A 68 -18.78 4.64 5.71
C GLY A 68 -17.92 5.20 4.59
N PHE A 69 -17.69 4.39 3.57
CA PHE A 69 -16.88 4.73 2.42
C PHE A 69 -17.40 4.05 1.15
N ASP A 70 -17.04 4.59 0.00
CA ASP A 70 -17.38 4.05 -1.31
C ASP A 70 -16.17 3.98 -2.26
N SER A 71 -15.02 4.40 -1.79
CA SER A 71 -13.82 4.49 -2.63
C SER A 71 -12.61 3.89 -1.92
N ILE A 72 -11.82 3.13 -2.67
CA ILE A 72 -10.63 2.44 -2.20
C ILE A 72 -9.47 2.82 -3.11
N THR A 73 -8.36 3.28 -2.53
CA THR A 73 -7.09 3.48 -3.24
C THR A 73 -6.09 2.44 -2.74
N ILE A 74 -5.41 1.79 -3.68
CA ILE A 74 -4.32 0.83 -3.39
C ILE A 74 -3.07 1.32 -4.11
N ASP A 75 -2.01 1.56 -3.34
CA ASP A 75 -0.70 1.93 -3.87
C ASP A 75 0.03 0.66 -4.34
N THR A 76 0.53 0.67 -5.58
CA THR A 76 1.27 -0.43 -6.20
C THR A 76 2.68 0.03 -6.62
N PRO A 77 3.66 -0.87 -6.70
CA PRO A 77 5.05 -0.50 -7.05
C PRO A 77 5.24 -0.07 -8.51
N ALA A 78 4.26 -0.37 -9.35
CA ALA A 78 4.17 0.02 -10.76
C ALA A 78 2.69 0.03 -11.15
N ARG A 79 2.40 0.55 -12.33
CA ARG A 79 1.03 0.52 -12.87
C ARG A 79 0.48 -0.90 -12.87
N PRO A 80 -0.69 -1.17 -12.28
CA PRO A 80 -1.28 -2.50 -12.28
C PRO A 80 -1.59 -2.96 -13.72
N ALA A 81 -1.40 -4.23 -14.00
CA ALA A 81 -1.69 -4.83 -15.31
C ALA A 81 -3.20 -4.92 -15.56
N SER A 82 -3.97 -5.24 -14.51
CA SER A 82 -5.45 -5.27 -14.54
C SER A 82 -6.02 -5.12 -13.15
N ILE A 83 -7.29 -4.73 -13.08
CA ILE A 83 -8.14 -4.76 -11.89
C ILE A 83 -9.32 -5.63 -12.30
N ASP A 84 -9.44 -6.80 -11.68
CA ASP A 84 -10.21 -7.90 -12.26
C ASP A 84 -11.61 -8.02 -11.65
N GLU A 85 -11.73 -8.02 -10.32
CA GLU A 85 -12.98 -8.23 -9.61
C GLU A 85 -12.98 -7.57 -8.24
N VAL A 86 -14.16 -7.19 -7.77
CA VAL A 86 -14.39 -6.78 -6.38
C VAL A 86 -15.50 -7.62 -5.80
N ARG A 87 -15.32 -8.09 -4.57
CA ARG A 87 -16.34 -8.81 -3.79
C ARG A 87 -16.55 -8.12 -2.45
N VAL A 88 -17.80 -8.10 -2.00
CA VAL A 88 -18.21 -7.63 -0.67
C VAL A 88 -19.05 -8.71 -0.02
N GLY A 89 -18.64 -9.21 1.14
CA GLY A 89 -19.29 -10.33 1.81
C GLY A 89 -19.35 -11.61 0.95
N GLY A 90 -18.34 -11.83 0.10
CA GLY A 90 -18.26 -12.96 -0.83
C GLY A 90 -19.12 -12.82 -2.09
N LEU A 91 -19.87 -11.72 -2.26
CA LEU A 91 -20.68 -11.46 -3.46
C LEU A 91 -19.96 -10.49 -4.40
N VAL A 92 -19.93 -10.80 -5.69
CA VAL A 92 -19.37 -9.90 -6.72
C VAL A 92 -20.13 -8.57 -6.67
N ALA A 93 -19.39 -7.48 -6.56
CA ALA A 93 -19.91 -6.12 -6.52
C ALA A 93 -19.51 -5.37 -7.80
N ASP A 94 -20.40 -4.52 -8.29
CA ASP A 94 -20.07 -3.61 -9.36
C ASP A 94 -19.02 -2.59 -8.87
N PHE A 95 -18.05 -2.26 -9.72
CA PHE A 95 -17.05 -1.25 -9.41
C PHE A 95 -16.69 -0.41 -10.64
N GLU A 96 -16.18 0.79 -10.37
CA GLU A 96 -15.67 1.70 -11.38
C GLU A 96 -14.21 2.03 -11.07
N VAL A 97 -13.31 1.91 -12.05
CA VAL A 97 -11.92 2.39 -11.92
C VAL A 97 -11.93 3.88 -12.18
N THR A 98 -11.70 4.68 -11.12
CA THR A 98 -11.73 6.14 -11.19
C THR A 98 -10.36 6.74 -11.51
N SER A 99 -9.28 6.06 -11.13
CA SER A 99 -7.92 6.40 -11.55
C SER A 99 -7.02 5.18 -11.58
N VAL A 100 -6.02 5.21 -12.47
CA VAL A 100 -4.94 4.21 -12.52
C VAL A 100 -3.68 4.86 -13.10
N ASP A 101 -2.57 4.78 -12.38
CA ASP A 101 -1.28 5.35 -12.77
C ASP A 101 -0.11 4.45 -12.36
N GLU A 102 1.12 4.97 -12.45
CA GLU A 102 2.36 4.23 -12.12
C GLU A 102 2.53 3.95 -10.62
N THR A 103 1.70 4.53 -9.77
CA THR A 103 1.81 4.43 -8.32
C THR A 103 0.65 3.70 -7.66
N GLY A 104 -0.37 3.34 -8.45
CA GLY A 104 -1.53 2.62 -7.92
C GLY A 104 -2.81 2.85 -8.70
N PHE A 105 -3.92 2.56 -8.04
CA PHE A 105 -5.25 2.73 -8.60
C PHE A 105 -6.27 3.08 -7.54
N THR A 106 -7.35 3.69 -8.00
CA THR A 106 -8.55 3.98 -7.18
C THR A 106 -9.77 3.38 -7.84
N ILE A 107 -10.56 2.71 -7.05
CA ILE A 107 -11.85 2.17 -7.46
C ILE A 107 -12.98 2.78 -6.62
N ARG A 108 -14.15 2.90 -7.22
CA ARG A 108 -15.40 3.18 -6.55
C ARG A 108 -16.25 1.91 -6.51
N ILE A 109 -16.82 1.62 -5.35
CA ILE A 109 -17.67 0.46 -5.06
C ILE A 109 -19.02 0.95 -4.51
N PRO A 110 -20.03 0.09 -4.37
CA PRO A 110 -21.21 0.42 -3.58
C PRO A 110 -20.84 0.89 -2.18
N HIS A 111 -21.57 1.85 -1.65
CA HIS A 111 -21.27 2.44 -0.34
C HIS A 111 -21.30 1.37 0.76
N VAL A 112 -20.22 1.30 1.51
CA VAL A 112 -20.03 0.41 2.66
C VAL A 112 -20.40 1.16 3.93
N ASP A 113 -21.38 0.69 4.64
CA ASP A 113 -21.88 1.28 5.89
C ASP A 113 -21.96 0.23 7.01
N ILE A 114 -22.66 0.56 8.10
CA ILE A 114 -22.82 -0.33 9.27
C ILE A 114 -23.42 -1.71 8.92
N GLN A 115 -24.12 -1.85 7.80
CA GLN A 115 -24.71 -3.12 7.39
C GLN A 115 -23.64 -4.09 6.83
N GLN A 116 -22.53 -3.57 6.33
CA GLN A 116 -21.36 -4.33 5.86
C GLN A 116 -20.24 -4.39 6.90
N THR A 117 -20.50 -4.03 8.16
CA THR A 117 -19.49 -4.19 9.22
C THR A 117 -19.05 -5.65 9.32
N GLU A 118 -17.73 -5.88 9.49
CA GLU A 118 -17.10 -7.21 9.50
C GLU A 118 -17.19 -8.01 8.18
N GLU A 119 -17.90 -7.52 7.15
CA GLU A 119 -17.90 -8.16 5.84
C GLU A 119 -16.57 -7.96 5.13
N LEU A 120 -16.00 -9.06 4.62
CA LEU A 120 -14.75 -9.01 3.88
C LEU A 120 -14.96 -8.35 2.52
N ILE A 121 -14.16 -7.33 2.23
CA ILE A 121 -14.05 -6.71 0.91
C ILE A 121 -12.78 -7.25 0.26
N GLU A 122 -12.90 -7.82 -0.93
CA GLU A 122 -11.79 -8.38 -1.67
C GLU A 122 -11.65 -7.65 -3.00
N VAL A 123 -10.45 -7.23 -3.34
CA VAL A 123 -10.10 -6.59 -4.61
C VAL A 123 -9.05 -7.43 -5.30
N ASP A 124 -9.42 -8.06 -6.41
CA ASP A 124 -8.53 -8.86 -7.23
C ASP A 124 -7.91 -8.00 -8.33
N PHE A 125 -6.60 -8.02 -8.42
CA PHE A 125 -5.85 -7.27 -9.43
C PHE A 125 -4.52 -7.96 -9.76
N GLN A 126 -3.88 -7.51 -10.84
CA GLN A 126 -2.59 -8.03 -11.28
C GLN A 126 -1.55 -6.91 -11.27
N ALA A 127 -0.40 -7.19 -10.68
CA ALA A 127 0.71 -6.24 -10.59
C ALA A 127 2.06 -6.96 -10.61
N GLU A 128 3.12 -6.21 -10.89
CA GLU A 128 4.50 -6.67 -10.81
C GLU A 128 5.17 -6.13 -9.54
N VAL A 129 6.08 -6.92 -8.96
CA VAL A 129 6.86 -6.53 -7.78
C VAL A 129 8.34 -6.58 -8.12
N PHE A 130 9.06 -5.49 -7.88
CA PHE A 130 10.47 -5.35 -8.26
C PHE A 130 11.43 -5.29 -7.07
N LYS A 131 10.89 -5.05 -5.87
CA LYS A 131 11.68 -4.81 -4.67
C LYS A 131 11.24 -5.74 -3.54
N TYR A 132 12.21 -6.30 -2.84
CA TYR A 132 11.96 -7.10 -1.64
C TYR A 132 11.27 -6.26 -0.56
N GLY A 133 10.23 -6.80 0.04
CA GLY A 133 9.47 -6.13 1.08
C GLY A 133 8.64 -4.96 0.56
N THR A 134 8.09 -5.07 -0.65
CA THR A 134 7.16 -4.07 -1.19
C THR A 134 5.87 -4.04 -0.37
N VAL A 135 5.47 -2.86 0.05
CA VAL A 135 4.23 -2.64 0.80
C VAL A 135 3.17 -2.06 -0.12
N PHE A 136 2.00 -2.71 -0.15
CA PHE A 136 0.81 -2.24 -0.86
C PHE A 136 -0.07 -1.47 0.12
N SER A 137 0.22 -0.19 0.31
CA SER A 137 -0.58 0.66 1.19
C SER A 137 -1.98 0.86 0.63
N GLY A 138 -2.98 0.97 1.50
CA GLY A 138 -4.35 1.23 1.09
C GLY A 138 -4.99 2.34 1.90
N ARG A 139 -5.97 2.99 1.27
CA ARG A 139 -6.77 4.06 1.87
C ARG A 139 -8.20 3.94 1.41
N VAL A 140 -9.12 4.33 2.25
CA VAL A 140 -10.55 4.46 1.90
C VAL A 140 -10.99 5.90 2.05
N PHE A 141 -12.00 6.30 1.28
CA PHE A 141 -12.64 7.61 1.42
C PHE A 141 -14.09 7.55 0.97
N ASN A 142 -14.85 8.58 1.30
CA ASN A 142 -16.24 8.73 0.91
C ASN A 142 -16.35 9.85 -0.14
N SER A 143 -16.66 9.47 -1.38
CA SER A 143 -16.63 10.37 -2.55
C SER A 143 -17.72 11.44 -2.53
N VAL A 144 -18.76 11.28 -1.68
CA VAL A 144 -19.85 12.29 -1.57
C VAL A 144 -19.58 13.36 -0.53
N MET A 145 -18.49 13.26 0.24
CA MET A 145 -18.10 14.30 1.19
C MET A 145 -17.55 15.52 0.47
N ALA A 146 -17.90 16.70 0.99
CA ALA A 146 -17.44 17.98 0.41
C ALA A 146 -15.92 18.16 0.44
N GLU A 147 -15.26 17.55 1.43
CA GLU A 147 -13.81 17.46 1.54
C GLU A 147 -13.41 15.98 1.53
N GLU A 148 -12.51 15.62 0.62
CA GLU A 148 -11.99 14.28 0.51
C GLU A 148 -11.03 13.99 1.67
N VAL A 149 -11.49 13.18 2.62
CA VAL A 149 -10.70 12.75 3.76
C VAL A 149 -10.38 11.27 3.60
N HIS A 150 -9.10 10.96 3.49
CA HIS A 150 -8.63 9.58 3.38
C HIS A 150 -8.35 8.99 4.76
N GLN A 151 -8.83 7.78 4.98
CA GLN A 151 -8.48 6.95 6.12
C GLN A 151 -7.59 5.81 5.67
N SER A 152 -6.36 5.73 6.23
CA SER A 152 -5.44 4.65 5.93
C SER A 152 -5.95 3.32 6.48
N LEU A 153 -5.77 2.26 5.70
CA LEU A 153 -6.00 0.89 6.13
C LEU A 153 -4.86 0.43 7.05
N THR A 154 -5.22 -0.31 8.09
CA THR A 154 -4.25 -0.82 9.07
C THR A 154 -3.86 -2.24 8.68
N PRO A 155 -2.55 -2.54 8.48
CA PRO A 155 -2.11 -3.92 8.28
C PRO A 155 -2.54 -4.81 9.43
N GLY A 156 -3.15 -5.95 9.14
CA GLY A 156 -3.64 -6.87 10.13
C GLY A 156 -4.49 -7.98 9.54
N ASN A 157 -4.88 -8.95 10.38
CA ASN A 157 -5.69 -10.09 9.98
C ASN A 157 -7.09 -9.64 9.53
N ALA A 158 -7.32 -9.57 8.22
CA ALA A 158 -8.61 -9.31 7.61
C ALA A 158 -9.37 -10.61 7.34
N ASP A 159 -8.66 -11.71 7.08
CA ASP A 159 -9.24 -13.02 6.76
C ASP A 159 -8.54 -14.14 7.54
N ASP A 160 -9.26 -14.79 8.45
CA ASP A 160 -8.75 -15.90 9.29
C ASP A 160 -8.22 -17.11 8.49
N LEU A 161 -8.50 -17.18 7.20
CA LEU A 161 -8.03 -18.26 6.31
C LEU A 161 -6.64 -17.98 5.71
N PHE A 162 -6.07 -16.79 5.93
CA PHE A 162 -4.79 -16.39 5.37
C PHE A 162 -3.82 -15.93 6.48
N ASP A 163 -2.66 -16.55 6.56
CA ASP A 163 -1.61 -16.26 7.56
C ASP A 163 -0.70 -15.07 7.16
N GLY A 164 -1.22 -14.07 6.49
CA GLY A 164 -0.42 -12.95 5.99
C GLY A 164 -0.29 -11.80 6.96
N ASP A 165 -1.38 -11.38 7.56
CA ASP A 165 -1.53 -10.27 8.51
C ASP A 165 -0.80 -8.97 8.11
N ALA A 166 -0.51 -8.79 6.83
CA ALA A 166 0.35 -7.72 6.34
C ALA A 166 0.00 -7.26 4.94
N LEU A 167 0.41 -6.04 4.64
CA LEU A 167 0.35 -5.44 3.29
C LEU A 167 1.69 -5.57 2.56
N ARG A 168 2.57 -6.43 3.04
CA ARG A 168 3.91 -6.61 2.52
C ARG A 168 4.01 -7.87 1.67
N VAL A 169 4.61 -7.71 0.49
CA VAL A 169 4.95 -8.81 -0.43
C VAL A 169 6.46 -8.94 -0.53
N ASP A 170 6.97 -10.14 -0.29
CA ASP A 170 8.38 -10.49 -0.42
C ASP A 170 8.66 -11.17 -1.76
N LEU A 171 9.82 -10.88 -2.35
CA LEU A 171 10.23 -11.52 -3.60
C LEU A 171 10.66 -12.97 -3.36
N VAL A 172 10.28 -13.86 -4.28
CA VAL A 172 10.77 -15.23 -4.37
C VAL A 172 11.66 -15.41 -5.60
N GLY A 173 12.55 -16.42 -5.55
CA GLY A 173 13.38 -16.77 -6.71
C GLY A 173 14.58 -15.85 -6.93
N LEU A 174 14.81 -14.87 -6.09
CA LEU A 174 16.10 -14.20 -6.01
C LEU A 174 17.07 -15.13 -5.27
N ASP A 175 17.58 -16.15 -5.97
CA ASP A 175 18.80 -16.80 -5.51
C ASP A 175 19.82 -15.70 -5.23
N SER A 176 20.41 -15.73 -4.06
CA SER A 176 21.19 -14.69 -3.39
C SER A 176 22.43 -14.16 -4.14
N LYS A 177 22.52 -14.35 -5.45
CA LYS A 177 23.60 -13.85 -6.30
C LYS A 177 23.08 -12.82 -7.30
N THR A 178 22.72 -11.64 -6.79
CA THR A 178 22.52 -10.45 -7.65
C THR A 178 23.78 -10.13 -8.47
N ILE A 179 24.95 -10.59 -8.00
CA ILE A 179 26.23 -10.53 -8.70
C ILE A 179 26.65 -11.97 -9.04
N GLN A 180 26.48 -12.39 -10.28
CA GLN A 180 26.87 -13.74 -10.74
C GLN A 180 28.37 -13.92 -10.79
N SER A 181 29.12 -12.87 -11.11
CA SER A 181 30.59 -12.85 -11.05
C SER A 181 31.08 -11.42 -10.88
N MET A 182 32.16 -11.25 -10.15
CA MET A 182 32.91 -9.99 -10.07
C MET A 182 34.36 -10.30 -10.41
N GLN A 183 34.85 -9.66 -11.44
CA GLN A 183 36.26 -9.78 -11.83
C GLN A 183 36.93 -8.44 -11.52
N LEU A 184 37.86 -8.47 -10.59
CA LEU A 184 38.69 -7.32 -10.29
C LEU A 184 39.85 -7.32 -11.28
N SER A 185 40.14 -6.19 -11.90
CA SER A 185 41.31 -6.01 -12.78
C SER A 185 42.62 -6.07 -11.99
N SER A 186 42.57 -5.79 -10.72
CA SER A 186 43.67 -5.93 -9.77
C SER A 186 43.16 -6.40 -8.42
N PRO A 187 43.88 -7.29 -7.69
CA PRO A 187 43.53 -7.67 -6.32
C PRO A 187 43.89 -6.60 -5.29
N VAL A 188 44.54 -5.52 -5.69
CA VAL A 188 44.96 -4.42 -4.82
C VAL A 188 44.39 -3.12 -5.36
N LEU A 189 43.60 -2.45 -4.53
CA LEU A 189 43.12 -1.09 -4.74
C LEU A 189 44.10 -0.15 -4.01
N THR A 190 44.70 0.79 -4.73
CA THR A 190 45.57 1.81 -4.16
C THR A 190 45.02 3.20 -4.51
N PRO A 191 43.99 3.69 -3.82
CA PRO A 191 43.36 4.97 -4.15
C PRO A 191 44.31 6.13 -3.85
N ASN A 192 45.26 6.39 -4.73
CA ASN A 192 46.23 7.49 -4.64
C ASN A 192 46.11 8.49 -5.80
N GLY A 193 45.14 8.26 -6.70
CA GLY A 193 44.85 9.16 -7.82
C GLY A 193 45.88 9.15 -8.95
N ASP A 194 46.69 8.10 -9.07
CA ASP A 194 47.68 7.97 -10.15
C ASP A 194 47.13 7.24 -11.39
N GLY A 195 45.88 6.78 -11.33
CA GLY A 195 45.20 6.05 -12.42
C GLY A 195 45.61 4.59 -12.53
N ILE A 196 46.35 4.05 -11.59
CA ILE A 196 46.76 2.65 -11.52
C ILE A 196 46.10 1.97 -10.32
N ASN A 197 45.12 1.09 -10.59
CA ASN A 197 44.36 0.38 -9.56
C ASN A 197 43.58 1.33 -8.58
N ASP A 198 43.14 2.49 -9.06
CA ASP A 198 42.26 3.42 -8.35
C ASP A 198 40.82 2.95 -8.30
#